data_1466503272a668eff57b5c37df27d42d
#
_entry.id   1466503272a668eff57b5c37df27d42d
#
_cell.length_a   1.000
_cell.length_b   1.000
_cell.length_c   1.000
_cell.angle_alpha   90.00
_cell.angle_beta   90.00
_cell.angle_gamma   90.00
#
_symmetry.space_group_name_H-M   'P 1'
#
loop_
_entity.id
_entity.type
_entity.pdbx_description
1 polymer ?
#
loop_
_entity_poly.entity_id
_entity_poly.type
_entity_poly.pdbx_seq_one_letter_code
_entity_poly.pdbx_strand_id
1 'polypeptide(L)'
;MRPMVPRVAYFPDSFHEINGVAHTSRNFVAYAERHELPFLCVRAGERGDAVSQHGAVQTLELKRSALAVPLEHDLHFDPVFFRYGALIERTLMGFRPDVIHITGPSELGIFGAYFAWKMRVPLAASWHTNVHEYAARRMEWLTRRLGEPGEAVGRGIEAGTLDATTRFYRLAKVLYAPNAVLC
;
A
#
# COMPACT_ATOMS: atom_id res chain seq x y z
N MET A 1 -1.91 4.01 34.47
CA MET A 1 -1.01 3.65 33.37
C MET A 1 -1.42 4.48 32.16
N ARG A 2 -0.55 5.33 31.60
CA ARG A 2 -0.84 5.95 30.30
C ARG A 2 -0.82 4.83 29.26
N PRO A 3 -1.82 4.74 28.35
CA PRO A 3 -1.79 3.77 27.30
C PRO A 3 -0.51 3.99 26.47
N MET A 4 0.26 2.92 26.23
CA MET A 4 1.42 3.01 25.35
C MET A 4 0.93 3.35 23.96
N VAL A 5 1.43 4.44 23.40
CA VAL A 5 1.13 4.84 22.03
C VAL A 5 1.85 3.87 21.09
N PRO A 6 1.13 3.16 20.22
CA PRO A 6 1.76 2.18 19.33
C PRO A 6 2.67 2.88 18.29
N ARG A 7 3.79 2.24 17.98
CA ARG A 7 4.70 2.63 16.91
C ARG A 7 4.17 2.08 15.58
N VAL A 8 3.70 2.96 14.71
CA VAL A 8 3.08 2.57 13.44
C VAL A 8 4.07 2.69 12.29
N ALA A 9 4.30 1.59 11.55
CA ALA A 9 4.97 1.65 10.25
C ALA A 9 3.90 1.59 9.14
N TYR A 10 3.82 2.64 8.34
CA TYR A 10 2.79 2.87 7.35
C TYR A 10 3.34 2.76 5.92
N PHE A 11 2.68 1.95 5.09
CA PHE A 11 3.07 1.65 3.71
C PHE A 11 1.93 2.03 2.76
N PRO A 12 1.82 3.30 2.36
CA PRO A 12 0.79 3.76 1.44
C PRO A 12 1.11 3.39 -0.01
N ASP A 13 0.09 2.97 -0.77
CA ASP A 13 0.18 2.76 -2.21
C ASP A 13 0.37 4.07 -2.99
N SER A 14 -0.23 5.15 -2.47
CA SER A 14 -0.17 6.50 -3.03
C SER A 14 0.13 7.52 -1.95
N PHE A 15 0.96 8.51 -2.27
CA PHE A 15 1.31 9.60 -1.36
C PHE A 15 1.45 10.96 -2.05
N HIS A 16 2.11 11.00 -3.20
CA HIS A 16 2.37 12.24 -3.96
C HIS A 16 1.29 12.52 -5.02
N GLU A 17 0.52 11.53 -5.36
CA GLU A 17 -0.50 11.54 -6.40
C GLU A 17 -1.71 12.42 -6.00
N ILE A 18 -2.54 12.79 -6.99
CA ILE A 18 -3.77 13.57 -6.77
C ILE A 18 -4.97 12.61 -6.70
N ASN A 19 -5.06 11.87 -5.61
CA ASN A 19 -6.18 10.95 -5.39
C ASN A 19 -6.55 10.87 -3.89
N GLY A 20 -7.69 10.24 -3.58
CA GLY A 20 -8.22 10.13 -2.21
C GLY A 20 -7.31 9.34 -1.27
N VAL A 21 -6.62 8.31 -1.77
CA VAL A 21 -5.68 7.50 -0.96
C VAL A 21 -4.48 8.33 -0.56
N ALA A 22 -3.89 9.07 -1.51
CA ALA A 22 -2.77 9.96 -1.24
C ALA A 22 -3.14 11.08 -0.26
N HIS A 23 -4.36 11.64 -0.39
CA HIS A 23 -4.86 12.63 0.56
C HIS A 23 -4.98 12.04 1.97
N THR A 24 -5.56 10.85 2.11
CA THR A 24 -5.67 10.15 3.39
C THR A 24 -4.30 9.83 3.97
N SER A 25 -3.36 9.39 3.13
CA SER A 25 -1.98 9.07 3.54
C SER A 25 -1.26 10.29 4.10
N ARG A 26 -1.38 11.45 3.43
CA ARG A 26 -0.83 12.71 3.93
C ARG A 26 -1.47 13.16 5.24
N ASN A 27 -2.79 12.94 5.40
CA ASN A 27 -3.50 13.26 6.64
C ASN A 27 -3.01 12.41 7.81
N PHE A 28 -2.73 11.12 7.61
CA PHE A 28 -2.16 10.27 8.67
C PHE A 28 -0.78 10.77 9.11
N VAL A 29 0.10 11.12 8.18
CA VAL A 29 1.42 11.67 8.51
C VAL A 29 1.26 13.00 9.26
N ALA A 30 0.46 13.93 8.73
CA ALA A 30 0.23 15.23 9.36
C ALA A 30 -0.43 15.12 10.75
N TYR A 31 -1.29 14.11 10.95
CA TYR A 31 -1.87 13.83 12.26
C TYR A 31 -0.80 13.33 13.23
N ALA A 32 0.04 12.38 12.80
CA ALA A 32 1.13 11.87 13.61
C ALA A 32 2.14 12.96 14.00
N GLU A 33 2.48 13.86 13.08
CA GLU A 33 3.34 15.02 13.35
C GLU A 33 2.74 15.95 14.39
N ARG A 34 1.46 16.36 14.23
CA ARG A 34 0.79 17.27 15.16
C ARG A 34 0.64 16.71 16.58
N HIS A 35 0.56 15.39 16.69
CA HIS A 35 0.36 14.72 17.98
C HIS A 35 1.63 14.03 18.51
N GLU A 36 2.78 14.27 17.85
CA GLU A 36 4.08 13.69 18.22
C GLU A 36 4.04 12.16 18.38
N LEU A 37 3.29 11.49 17.49
CA LEU A 37 3.13 10.04 17.52
C LEU A 37 4.32 9.35 16.83
N PRO A 38 4.84 8.25 17.39
CA PRO A 38 5.91 7.48 16.75
C PRO A 38 5.39 6.81 15.46
N PHE A 39 5.74 7.38 14.32
CA PHE A 39 5.21 7.01 13.01
C PHE A 39 6.36 6.90 11.99
N LEU A 40 6.38 5.81 11.23
CA LEU A 40 7.29 5.62 10.10
C LEU A 40 6.46 5.53 8.83
N CYS A 41 6.64 6.47 7.89
CA CYS A 41 6.05 6.42 6.56
C CYS A 41 7.08 5.88 5.57
N VAL A 42 6.82 4.70 4.98
CA VAL A 42 7.63 4.13 3.88
C VAL A 42 6.86 4.35 2.60
N ARG A 43 7.35 5.22 1.73
CA ARG A 43 6.64 5.65 0.52
C ARG A 43 7.52 5.63 -0.72
N ALA A 44 6.90 5.48 -1.88
CA ALA A 44 7.57 5.72 -3.16
C ALA A 44 7.56 7.21 -3.48
N GLY A 45 8.61 7.70 -4.16
CA GLY A 45 8.73 9.09 -4.55
C GLY A 45 9.75 9.29 -5.67
N GLU A 46 9.97 10.54 -6.02
CA GLU A 46 10.93 10.93 -7.07
C GLU A 46 12.33 11.21 -6.50
N ARG A 47 12.40 11.61 -5.24
CA ARG A 47 13.66 11.91 -4.56
C ARG A 47 14.30 10.61 -4.10
N GLY A 48 15.60 10.52 -4.18
CA GLY A 48 16.32 9.27 -3.91
C GLY A 48 16.18 8.74 -2.48
N ASP A 49 16.71 7.57 -2.25
CA ASP A 49 16.62 6.73 -1.07
C ASP A 49 17.09 7.45 0.21
N ALA A 50 16.21 8.23 0.81
CA ALA A 50 16.51 9.06 1.96
C ALA A 50 15.59 8.73 3.13
N VAL A 51 16.21 8.61 4.31
CA VAL A 51 15.48 8.65 5.58
C VAL A 51 15.52 10.08 6.09
N SER A 52 14.35 10.65 6.33
CA SER A 52 14.19 11.94 6.99
C SER A 52 13.41 11.77 8.28
N GLN A 53 13.62 12.69 9.22
CA GLN A 53 12.90 12.69 10.48
C GLN A 53 12.40 14.10 10.78
N HIS A 54 11.14 14.19 11.17
CA HIS A 54 10.52 15.42 11.64
C HIS A 54 9.76 15.12 12.95
N GLY A 55 10.30 15.61 14.08
CA GLY A 55 9.78 15.24 15.39
C GLY A 55 9.81 13.72 15.63
N ALA A 56 8.66 13.15 15.96
CA ALA A 56 8.48 11.71 16.19
C ALA A 56 8.23 10.92 14.89
N VAL A 57 8.01 11.61 13.76
CA VAL A 57 7.72 11.00 12.46
C VAL A 57 9.00 10.78 11.67
N GLN A 58 9.20 9.56 11.21
CA GLN A 58 10.25 9.18 10.27
C GLN A 58 9.63 8.93 8.90
N THR A 59 10.34 9.30 7.84
CA THR A 59 9.94 9.01 6.45
C THR A 59 11.10 8.32 5.74
N LEU A 60 10.83 7.16 5.15
CA LEU A 60 11.70 6.51 4.18
C LEU A 60 11.09 6.71 2.80
N GLU A 61 11.70 7.56 1.97
CA GLU A 61 11.30 7.75 0.59
C GLU A 61 12.18 6.90 -0.34
N LEU A 62 11.54 6.12 -1.22
CA LEU A 62 12.19 5.16 -2.11
C LEU A 62 11.93 5.56 -3.55
N LYS A 63 13.00 5.74 -4.33
CA LYS A 63 12.89 6.17 -5.72
C LYS A 63 12.40 5.02 -6.62
N ARG A 64 11.39 5.30 -7.44
CA ARG A 64 10.99 4.41 -8.52
C ARG A 64 12.07 4.33 -9.59
N SER A 65 12.25 3.16 -10.20
CA SER A 65 13.20 2.98 -11.30
C SER A 65 12.63 3.51 -12.62
N ALA A 66 13.51 3.63 -13.63
CA ALA A 66 13.07 3.95 -14.99
C ALA A 66 12.23 2.82 -15.63
N LEU A 67 12.18 1.64 -15.02
CA LEU A 67 11.38 0.50 -15.46
C LEU A 67 9.98 0.48 -14.82
N ALA A 68 9.64 1.48 -14.03
CA ALA A 68 8.31 1.61 -13.46
C ALA A 68 7.27 1.78 -14.58
N VAL A 69 6.30 0.88 -14.62
CA VAL A 69 5.22 0.87 -15.60
C VAL A 69 3.97 1.48 -14.98
N PRO A 70 3.34 2.47 -15.61
CA PRO A 70 2.06 2.97 -15.13
C PRO A 70 0.99 1.89 -15.31
N LEU A 71 0.40 1.45 -14.21
CA LEU A 71 -0.78 0.57 -14.23
C LEU A 71 -2.05 1.38 -14.45
N GLU A 72 -2.10 2.58 -13.89
CA GLU A 72 -3.14 3.59 -14.05
C GLU A 72 -2.54 5.00 -13.99
N HIS A 73 -3.42 6.02 -14.16
CA HIS A 73 -3.02 7.43 -14.14
C HIS A 73 -2.16 7.77 -12.91
N ASP A 74 -2.46 7.13 -11.78
CA ASP A 74 -1.84 7.42 -10.48
C ASP A 74 -1.20 6.18 -9.80
N LEU A 75 -1.21 5.02 -10.46
CA LEU A 75 -0.64 3.78 -9.92
C LEU A 75 0.46 3.26 -10.83
N HIS A 76 1.67 3.12 -10.29
CA HIS A 76 2.82 2.59 -10.99
C HIS A 76 3.26 1.28 -10.34
N PHE A 77 3.69 0.34 -11.16
CA PHE A 77 4.35 -0.89 -10.73
C PHE A 77 5.82 -0.86 -11.15
N ASP A 78 6.72 -1.03 -10.20
CA ASP A 78 8.17 -1.10 -10.46
C ASP A 78 8.67 -2.52 -10.16
N PRO A 79 8.94 -3.35 -11.18
CA PRO A 79 9.40 -4.73 -10.97
C PRO A 79 10.74 -4.82 -10.23
N VAL A 80 11.54 -3.74 -10.22
CA VAL A 80 12.84 -3.67 -9.56
C VAL A 80 12.73 -3.11 -8.14
N PHE A 81 11.53 -2.77 -7.68
CA PHE A 81 11.32 -2.17 -6.36
C PHE A 81 11.77 -3.08 -5.22
N PHE A 82 11.81 -4.39 -5.46
CA PHE A 82 12.29 -5.39 -4.49
C PHE A 82 13.77 -5.22 -4.08
N ARG A 83 14.57 -4.44 -4.82
CA ARG A 83 15.94 -4.05 -4.43
C ARG A 83 16.01 -3.34 -3.08
N TYR A 84 14.90 -2.73 -2.65
CA TYR A 84 14.83 -1.97 -1.39
C TYR A 84 14.57 -2.84 -0.15
N GLY A 85 14.40 -4.14 -0.29
CA GLY A 85 14.07 -5.04 0.81
C GLY A 85 15.01 -4.90 2.01
N ALA A 86 16.34 -4.89 1.78
CA ALA A 86 17.32 -4.76 2.84
C ALA A 86 17.30 -3.36 3.52
N LEU A 87 17.03 -2.29 2.76
CA LEU A 87 16.93 -0.94 3.30
C LEU A 87 15.68 -0.78 4.17
N ILE A 88 14.53 -1.27 3.68
CA ILE A 88 13.26 -1.26 4.42
C ILE A 88 13.42 -2.07 5.72
N GLU A 89 13.99 -3.27 5.63
CA GLU A 89 14.23 -4.12 6.81
C GLU A 89 15.05 -3.40 7.87
N ARG A 90 16.19 -2.82 7.48
CA ARG A 90 17.06 -2.07 8.40
C ARG A 90 16.33 -0.91 9.07
N THR A 91 15.54 -0.18 8.30
CA THR A 91 14.75 0.94 8.82
C THR A 91 13.70 0.46 9.81
N LEU A 92 12.98 -0.63 9.49
CA LEU A 92 12.00 -1.23 10.39
C LEU A 92 12.64 -1.79 11.67
N MET A 93 13.80 -2.42 11.57
CA MET A 93 14.54 -2.91 12.76
C MET A 93 14.97 -1.77 13.69
N GLY A 94 15.36 -0.63 13.13
CA GLY A 94 15.67 0.58 13.90
C GLY A 94 14.43 1.21 14.52
N PHE A 95 13.34 1.30 13.76
CA PHE A 95 12.09 1.88 14.19
C PHE A 95 11.33 1.00 15.18
N ARG A 96 11.38 -0.34 15.07
CA ARG A 96 10.70 -1.33 15.92
C ARG A 96 9.18 -1.08 15.98
N PRO A 97 8.45 -1.29 14.89
CA PRO A 97 7.01 -1.06 14.86
C PRO A 97 6.25 -2.05 15.77
N ASP A 98 5.17 -1.57 16.40
CA ASP A 98 4.19 -2.40 17.12
C ASP A 98 3.09 -2.89 16.17
N VAL A 99 2.88 -2.17 15.05
CA VAL A 99 1.93 -2.50 13.99
C VAL A 99 2.45 -2.01 12.63
N ILE A 100 2.20 -2.79 11.58
CA ILE A 100 2.42 -2.37 10.21
C ILE A 100 1.05 -2.14 9.57
N HIS A 101 0.88 -0.99 8.89
CA HIS A 101 -0.36 -0.59 8.22
C HIS A 101 -0.10 -0.41 6.73
N ILE A 102 -0.89 -1.09 5.89
CA ILE A 102 -0.84 -1.04 4.43
C ILE A 102 -2.15 -0.48 3.87
N THR A 103 -2.12 0.07 2.65
CA THR A 103 -3.33 0.59 2.00
C THR A 103 -3.80 -0.23 0.79
N GLY A 104 -3.00 -1.19 0.34
CA GLY A 104 -3.37 -2.04 -0.78
C GLY A 104 -2.27 -3.02 -1.17
N PRO A 105 -2.48 -3.81 -2.24
CA PRO A 105 -1.56 -4.85 -2.69
C PRO A 105 -0.47 -4.34 -3.64
N SER A 106 -0.03 -3.08 -3.51
CA SER A 106 1.13 -2.57 -4.24
C SER A 106 2.44 -3.22 -3.78
N GLU A 107 3.56 -2.87 -4.43
CA GLU A 107 4.90 -3.33 -4.00
C GLU A 107 5.15 -2.97 -2.52
N LEU A 108 4.74 -1.77 -2.11
CA LEU A 108 4.87 -1.31 -0.71
C LEU A 108 3.96 -2.11 0.22
N GLY A 109 2.72 -2.38 -0.19
CA GLY A 109 1.80 -3.21 0.57
C GLY A 109 2.30 -4.65 0.72
N ILE A 110 2.90 -5.22 -0.34
CA ILE A 110 3.52 -6.55 -0.29
C ILE A 110 4.70 -6.55 0.69
N PHE A 111 5.57 -5.53 0.67
CA PHE A 111 6.64 -5.39 1.66
C PHE A 111 6.08 -5.27 3.07
N GLY A 112 5.06 -4.42 3.27
CA GLY A 112 4.42 -4.26 4.57
C GLY A 112 3.88 -5.59 5.12
N ALA A 113 3.17 -6.35 4.30
CA ALA A 113 2.64 -7.67 4.69
C ALA A 113 3.77 -8.67 4.99
N TYR A 114 4.80 -8.73 4.14
CA TYR A 114 5.95 -9.59 4.34
C TYR A 114 6.69 -9.28 5.64
N PHE A 115 6.97 -8.01 5.92
CA PHE A 115 7.69 -7.63 7.14
C PHE A 115 6.83 -7.76 8.40
N ALA A 116 5.51 -7.56 8.31
CA ALA A 116 4.60 -7.86 9.42
C ALA A 116 4.70 -9.34 9.82
N TRP A 117 4.67 -10.23 8.83
CA TRP A 117 4.87 -11.67 9.05
C TRP A 117 6.27 -11.98 9.60
N LYS A 118 7.34 -11.47 8.97
CA LYS A 118 8.73 -11.72 9.35
C LYS A 118 9.05 -11.25 10.77
N MET A 119 8.57 -10.07 11.14
CA MET A 119 8.80 -9.45 12.45
C MET A 119 7.77 -9.89 13.50
N ARG A 120 6.75 -10.67 13.11
CA ARG A 120 5.66 -11.14 13.98
C ARG A 120 4.89 -9.97 14.64
N VAL A 121 4.72 -8.88 13.91
CA VAL A 121 3.88 -7.76 14.35
C VAL A 121 2.53 -7.79 13.64
N PRO A 122 1.45 -7.28 14.27
CA PRO A 122 0.14 -7.22 13.64
C PRO A 122 0.16 -6.42 12.34
N LEU A 123 -0.55 -6.93 11.32
CA LEU A 123 -0.85 -6.21 10.10
C LEU A 123 -2.22 -5.55 10.21
N ALA A 124 -2.30 -4.25 9.97
CA ALA A 124 -3.51 -3.51 9.70
C ALA A 124 -3.57 -3.17 8.21
N ALA A 125 -4.75 -3.12 7.63
CA ALA A 125 -4.93 -2.74 6.24
C ALA A 125 -6.09 -1.77 6.09
N SER A 126 -6.00 -0.90 5.08
CA SER A 126 -7.11 -0.05 4.64
C SER A 126 -7.47 -0.42 3.21
N TRP A 127 -8.74 -0.74 2.98
CA TRP A 127 -9.24 -1.00 1.64
C TRP A 127 -9.77 0.32 1.05
N HIS A 128 -8.98 0.96 0.22
CA HIS A 128 -9.34 2.23 -0.42
C HIS A 128 -9.70 2.09 -1.91
N THR A 129 -9.26 1.02 -2.56
CA THR A 129 -9.35 0.89 -4.02
C THR A 129 -9.91 -0.48 -4.41
N ASN A 130 -10.92 -0.47 -5.26
CA ASN A 130 -11.48 -1.68 -5.87
C ASN A 130 -10.56 -2.14 -7.03
N VAL A 131 -9.41 -2.73 -6.70
CA VAL A 131 -8.41 -3.18 -7.68
C VAL A 131 -9.02 -4.11 -8.74
N HIS A 132 -10.02 -4.92 -8.37
CA HIS A 132 -10.72 -5.82 -9.29
C HIS A 132 -11.54 -5.07 -10.35
N GLU A 133 -12.20 -3.96 -10.00
CA GLU A 133 -12.92 -3.13 -10.97
C GLU A 133 -11.96 -2.46 -11.97
N TYR A 134 -10.81 -2.03 -11.49
CA TYR A 134 -9.78 -1.44 -12.35
C TYR A 134 -9.18 -2.47 -13.31
N ALA A 135 -8.90 -3.70 -12.84
CA ALA A 135 -8.42 -4.77 -13.70
C ALA A 135 -9.44 -5.12 -14.79
N ALA A 136 -10.72 -5.21 -14.44
CA ALA A 136 -11.81 -5.47 -15.38
C ALA A 136 -11.92 -4.37 -16.44
N ARG A 137 -11.97 -3.09 -16.03
CA ARG A 137 -12.04 -1.94 -16.96
C ARG A 137 -10.87 -1.88 -17.94
N ARG A 138 -9.65 -2.17 -17.47
CA ARG A 138 -8.46 -2.13 -18.30
C ARG A 138 -8.44 -3.23 -19.36
N MET A 139 -9.06 -4.36 -19.09
CA MET A 139 -9.21 -5.45 -20.06
C MET A 139 -10.42 -5.27 -20.98
N GLU A 140 -11.33 -4.35 -20.67
CA GLU A 140 -12.59 -4.16 -21.42
C GLU A 140 -12.37 -3.86 -22.90
N TRP A 141 -11.34 -3.06 -23.24
CA TRP A 141 -11.01 -2.78 -24.63
C TRP A 141 -10.56 -4.02 -25.40
N LEU A 142 -9.88 -4.96 -24.71
CA LEU A 142 -9.44 -6.22 -25.32
C LEU A 142 -10.62 -7.19 -25.43
N THR A 143 -11.45 -7.26 -24.38
CA THR A 143 -12.59 -8.17 -24.32
C THR A 143 -13.68 -7.76 -25.31
N ARG A 144 -13.94 -6.46 -25.49
CA ARG A 144 -14.90 -5.95 -26.48
C ARG A 144 -14.55 -6.34 -27.94
N ARG A 145 -13.26 -6.51 -28.25
CA ARG A 145 -12.82 -6.94 -29.60
C ARG A 145 -13.04 -8.43 -29.84
N LEU A 146 -13.18 -9.23 -28.80
CA LEU A 146 -13.29 -10.70 -28.86
C LEU A 146 -14.75 -11.20 -28.75
N GLY A 147 -15.72 -10.32 -28.55
CA GLY A 147 -17.14 -10.68 -28.39
C GLY A 147 -17.40 -11.52 -27.13
N GLU A 148 -18.41 -12.43 -27.18
CA GLU A 148 -18.82 -13.27 -26.03
C GLU A 148 -17.66 -14.00 -25.34
N PRO A 149 -16.67 -14.60 -26.04
CA PRO A 149 -15.50 -15.19 -25.36
C PRO A 149 -14.70 -14.16 -24.57
N GLY A 150 -14.61 -12.92 -25.06
CA GLY A 150 -13.94 -11.83 -24.36
C GLY A 150 -14.63 -11.44 -23.05
N GLU A 151 -15.94 -11.40 -23.01
CA GLU A 151 -16.70 -11.10 -21.79
C GLU A 151 -16.52 -12.19 -20.73
N ALA A 152 -16.48 -13.46 -21.13
CA ALA A 152 -16.19 -14.56 -20.20
C ALA A 152 -14.81 -14.46 -19.58
N VAL A 153 -13.79 -14.11 -20.39
CA VAL A 153 -12.41 -13.84 -19.94
C VAL A 153 -12.38 -12.64 -18.99
N GLY A 154 -13.10 -11.56 -19.32
CA GLY A 154 -13.20 -10.37 -18.45
C GLY A 154 -13.76 -10.69 -17.06
N ARG A 155 -14.88 -11.42 -17.00
CA ARG A 155 -15.47 -11.88 -15.72
C ARG A 155 -14.52 -12.80 -14.93
N GLY A 156 -13.80 -13.67 -15.62
CA GLY A 156 -12.80 -14.53 -15.00
C GLY A 156 -11.64 -13.75 -14.37
N ILE A 157 -11.15 -12.72 -15.05
CA ILE A 157 -10.09 -11.83 -14.54
C ILE A 157 -10.58 -11.03 -13.33
N GLU A 158 -11.80 -10.46 -13.42
CA GLU A 158 -12.40 -9.72 -12.31
C GLU A 158 -12.55 -10.60 -11.06
N ALA A 159 -13.14 -11.77 -11.21
CA ALA A 159 -13.33 -12.74 -10.13
C ALA A 159 -11.99 -13.21 -9.53
N GLY A 160 -11.00 -13.51 -10.38
CA GLY A 160 -9.66 -13.92 -9.95
C GLY A 160 -8.92 -12.80 -9.21
N THR A 161 -9.04 -11.56 -9.68
CA THR A 161 -8.42 -10.40 -9.03
C THR A 161 -9.09 -10.09 -7.68
N LEU A 162 -10.41 -10.22 -7.61
CA LEU A 162 -11.15 -10.04 -6.36
C LEU A 162 -10.77 -11.10 -5.33
N ASP A 163 -10.68 -12.37 -5.73
CA ASP A 163 -10.27 -13.47 -4.86
C ASP A 163 -8.84 -13.27 -4.34
N ALA A 164 -7.90 -12.93 -5.22
CA ALA A 164 -6.52 -12.63 -4.85
C ALA A 164 -6.43 -11.44 -3.87
N THR A 165 -7.16 -10.34 -4.14
CA THR A 165 -7.22 -9.17 -3.29
C THR A 165 -7.83 -9.51 -1.93
N THR A 166 -8.91 -10.27 -1.91
CA THR A 166 -9.56 -10.71 -0.67
C THR A 166 -8.62 -11.59 0.17
N ARG A 167 -7.91 -12.53 -0.47
CA ARG A 167 -6.90 -13.37 0.22
C ARG A 167 -5.77 -12.53 0.79
N PHE A 168 -5.32 -11.51 0.06
CA PHE A 168 -4.30 -10.60 0.55
C PHE A 168 -4.76 -9.85 1.79
N TYR A 169 -5.97 -9.27 1.80
CA TYR A 169 -6.49 -8.54 2.95
C TYR A 169 -6.83 -9.45 4.15
N ARG A 170 -7.05 -10.76 3.93
CA ARG A 170 -7.20 -11.72 5.04
C ARG A 170 -5.93 -11.90 5.88
N LEU A 171 -4.77 -11.43 5.40
CA LEU A 171 -3.54 -11.39 6.19
C LEU A 171 -3.60 -10.34 7.30
N ALA A 172 -4.43 -9.32 7.15
CA ALA A 172 -4.58 -8.25 8.14
C ALA A 172 -5.46 -8.69 9.33
N LYS A 173 -5.04 -8.31 10.53
CA LYS A 173 -5.84 -8.51 11.75
C LYS A 173 -6.95 -7.47 11.89
N VAL A 174 -6.75 -6.30 11.29
CA VAL A 174 -7.72 -5.20 11.27
C VAL A 174 -7.78 -4.68 9.84
N LEU A 175 -9.00 -4.61 9.29
CA LEU A 175 -9.28 -4.04 7.98
C LEU A 175 -10.19 -2.83 8.15
N TYR A 176 -9.75 -1.70 7.65
CA TYR A 176 -10.54 -0.49 7.54
C TYR A 176 -11.13 -0.39 6.13
N ALA A 177 -12.44 -0.23 6.04
CA ALA A 177 -13.14 0.03 4.79
C ALA A 177 -13.81 1.43 4.87
N PRO A 178 -13.84 2.22 3.77
CA PRO A 178 -14.37 3.58 3.78
C PRO A 178 -15.90 3.63 3.90
N ASN A 179 -16.60 2.53 3.61
CA ASN A 179 -18.05 2.42 3.74
C ASN A 179 -18.49 0.96 3.93
N ALA A 180 -19.75 0.77 4.34
CA ALA A 180 -20.34 -0.54 4.59
C ALA A 180 -20.52 -1.42 3.34
N VAL A 181 -20.45 -0.84 2.14
CA VAL A 181 -20.59 -1.58 0.87
C VAL A 181 -19.34 -2.42 0.56
N LEU A 182 -18.20 -2.05 1.15
CA LEU A 182 -16.93 -2.76 1.00
C LEU A 182 -16.64 -3.75 2.14
N CYS A 183 -17.54 -3.84 3.09
CA CYS A 183 -17.52 -4.84 4.15
C CYS A 183 -18.40 -6.02 3.77
#